data_3f400dbca2f2014a537f28fef1071195
#
_entry.id   3f400dbca2f2014a537f28fef1071195
#
_cell.length_a   1.000
_cell.length_b   1.000
_cell.length_c   1.000
_cell.angle_alpha   90.00
_cell.angle_beta   90.00
_cell.angle_gamma   90.00
#
_symmetry.space_group_name_H-M   'P 1'
#
loop_
_entity.id
_entity.type
_entity.pdbx_description
1 polymer ?
#
loop_
_entity_poly.entity_id
_entity_poly.type
_entity_poly.pdbx_seq_one_letter_code
_entity_poly.pdbx_strand_id
1 'polypeptide(L)'
;MLSQVKALCIFSGYQEISNEIPVAAYTMGRYIPNMNAKTKKNCLNRLARIEGQVRGVRNMVEEDRYCIDILTQINAARAALDKVEQEVLREHLQSCVTHAFHNGSLKERKQKIDELIKVLDSQRR
;
A
#
# COMPACT_ATOMS: atom_id res chain seq x y z
N MET A 1 16.18 -21.33 -23.48
CA MET A 1 14.96 -22.01 -22.97
C MET A 1 14.68 -21.75 -21.48
N LEU A 2 15.67 -21.68 -20.62
CA LEU A 2 15.47 -21.37 -19.17
C LEU A 2 15.09 -19.91 -18.87
N SER A 3 15.39 -18.96 -19.74
CA SER A 3 15.05 -17.54 -19.57
C SER A 3 13.57 -17.20 -19.80
N GLN A 4 12.86 -17.99 -20.60
CA GLN A 4 11.43 -17.76 -20.88
C GLN A 4 10.52 -18.27 -19.77
N VAL A 5 10.92 -19.33 -19.06
CA VAL A 5 10.13 -19.88 -17.94
C VAL A 5 10.19 -18.94 -16.72
N LYS A 6 11.33 -18.28 -16.46
CA LYS A 6 11.45 -17.28 -15.39
C LYS A 6 10.61 -16.02 -15.67
N ALA A 7 10.47 -15.60 -16.91
CA ALA A 7 9.65 -14.44 -17.29
C ALA A 7 8.15 -14.72 -17.14
N LEU A 8 7.70 -15.94 -17.41
CA LEU A 8 6.30 -16.34 -17.30
C LEU A 8 5.82 -16.43 -15.83
N CYS A 9 6.67 -16.89 -14.92
CA CYS A 9 6.31 -16.94 -13.48
C CYS A 9 6.20 -15.53 -12.86
N ILE A 10 7.04 -14.58 -13.27
CA ILE A 10 6.98 -13.19 -12.79
C ILE A 10 5.73 -12.49 -13.33
N PHE A 11 5.33 -12.79 -14.57
CA PHE A 11 4.16 -12.16 -15.21
C PHE A 11 2.83 -12.74 -14.71
N SER A 12 2.77 -14.04 -14.38
CA SER A 12 1.55 -14.69 -13.88
C SER A 12 1.14 -14.19 -12.49
N GLY A 13 2.10 -13.98 -11.58
CA GLY A 13 1.81 -13.47 -10.24
C GLY A 13 1.40 -11.99 -10.21
N TYR A 14 1.89 -11.20 -11.17
CA TYR A 14 1.52 -9.77 -11.27
C TYR A 14 0.12 -9.55 -11.88
N GLN A 15 -0.34 -10.49 -12.70
CA GLN A 15 -1.63 -10.38 -13.39
C GLN A 15 -2.81 -10.71 -12.47
N GLU A 16 -2.62 -11.53 -11.46
CA GLU A 16 -3.67 -11.83 -10.48
C GLU A 16 -3.88 -10.68 -9.47
N ILE A 17 -2.83 -9.92 -9.13
CA ILE A 17 -2.95 -8.75 -8.24
C ILE A 17 -3.52 -7.52 -8.99
N SER A 18 -3.28 -7.41 -10.30
CA SER A 18 -3.76 -6.26 -11.10
C SER A 18 -5.23 -6.35 -11.52
N ASN A 19 -5.87 -7.52 -11.38
CA ASN A 19 -7.27 -7.69 -11.75
C ASN A 19 -8.27 -7.24 -10.68
N GLU A 20 -7.84 -7.01 -9.42
CA GLU A 20 -8.78 -6.66 -8.37
C GLU A 20 -8.99 -5.16 -8.17
N ILE A 21 -8.02 -4.28 -8.53
CA ILE A 21 -8.24 -2.81 -8.43
C ILE A 21 -7.35 -2.06 -9.43
N PRO A 22 -7.87 -1.55 -10.56
CA PRO A 22 -7.10 -0.63 -11.39
C PRO A 22 -6.86 0.66 -10.60
N VAL A 23 -5.60 0.97 -10.35
CA VAL A 23 -5.16 2.21 -9.65
C VAL A 23 -5.80 3.46 -10.28
N ALA A 24 -6.07 3.44 -11.59
CA ALA A 24 -6.76 4.50 -12.32
C ALA A 24 -8.24 4.68 -11.93
N ALA A 25 -8.93 3.67 -11.41
CA ALA A 25 -10.33 3.79 -10.98
C ALA A 25 -10.49 4.53 -9.64
N TYR A 26 -9.41 4.68 -8.88
CA TYR A 26 -9.42 5.41 -7.60
C TYR A 26 -9.30 6.93 -7.74
N THR A 27 -8.87 7.44 -8.89
CA THR A 27 -8.49 8.84 -9.06
C THR A 27 -9.55 9.74 -9.70
N MET A 28 -10.65 9.19 -10.14
CA MET A 28 -11.72 9.97 -10.78
C MET A 28 -12.64 10.64 -9.77
N GLY A 29 -12.34 11.88 -9.43
CA GLY A 29 -13.34 12.86 -8.98
C GLY A 29 -13.58 12.97 -7.48
N ARG A 30 -12.75 12.39 -6.61
CA ARG A 30 -12.83 12.64 -5.16
C ARG A 30 -11.83 13.69 -4.73
N TYR A 31 -12.32 14.76 -4.14
CA TYR A 31 -11.51 15.68 -3.36
C TYR A 31 -10.80 14.89 -2.25
N ILE A 32 -9.53 14.64 -2.44
CA ILE A 32 -8.65 14.12 -1.38
C ILE A 32 -8.13 15.37 -0.68
N PRO A 33 -8.53 15.67 0.55
CA PRO A 33 -7.89 16.73 1.31
C PRO A 33 -6.40 16.41 1.35
N ASN A 34 -5.57 17.41 1.04
CA ASN A 34 -4.13 17.26 1.02
C ASN A 34 -3.67 16.68 2.34
N MET A 35 -2.98 15.54 2.28
CA MET A 35 -2.28 14.99 3.44
C MET A 35 -1.42 16.08 4.07
N ASN A 36 -1.44 16.18 5.39
CA ASN A 36 -0.60 17.11 6.14
C ASN A 36 0.86 17.01 5.67
N ALA A 37 1.51 18.15 5.46
CA ALA A 37 2.88 18.22 4.93
C ALA A 37 3.88 17.39 5.75
N LYS A 38 3.72 17.34 7.08
CA LYS A 38 4.56 16.52 7.97
C LYS A 38 4.34 15.03 7.74
N THR A 39 3.08 14.58 7.69
CA THR A 39 2.72 13.18 7.42
C THR A 39 3.22 12.76 6.04
N LYS A 40 2.99 13.60 5.03
CA LYS A 40 3.49 13.37 3.67
C LYS A 40 5.00 13.17 3.63
N LYS A 41 5.76 14.06 4.27
CA LYS A 41 7.22 13.97 4.36
C LYS A 41 7.67 12.67 5.03
N ASN A 42 7.03 12.30 6.15
CA ASN A 42 7.33 11.06 6.87
C ASN A 42 7.07 9.83 6.01
N CYS A 43 5.92 9.76 5.35
CA CYS A 43 5.58 8.67 4.45
C CYS A 43 6.58 8.55 3.29
N LEU A 44 6.94 9.65 2.64
CA LEU A 44 7.92 9.66 1.55
C LEU A 44 9.30 9.17 2.00
N ASN A 45 9.78 9.61 3.17
CA ASN A 45 11.05 9.16 3.72
C ASN A 45 11.05 7.66 4.04
N ARG A 46 9.94 7.13 4.58
CA ARG A 46 9.78 5.69 4.82
C ARG A 46 9.74 4.90 3.52
N LEU A 47 8.98 5.37 2.53
CA LEU A 47 8.87 4.73 1.21
C LEU A 47 10.22 4.68 0.48
N ALA A 48 11.04 5.72 0.56
CA ALA A 48 12.39 5.72 -0.01
C ALA A 48 13.29 4.64 0.63
N ARG A 49 13.16 4.42 1.95
CA ARG A 49 13.88 3.33 2.64
C ARG A 49 13.38 1.95 2.20
N ILE A 50 12.05 1.80 2.07
CA ILE A 50 11.41 0.54 1.63
C ILE A 50 11.82 0.22 0.19
N GLU A 51 11.89 1.23 -0.69
CA GLU A 51 12.42 1.05 -2.05
C GLU A 51 13.83 0.47 -2.04
N GLY A 52 14.71 1.00 -1.17
CA GLY A 52 16.05 0.44 -0.97
C GLY A 52 16.03 -1.00 -0.45
N GLN A 53 15.12 -1.34 0.49
CA GLN A 53 14.98 -2.71 1.00
C GLN A 53 14.50 -3.67 -0.09
N VAL A 54 13.51 -3.28 -0.90
CA VAL A 54 13.00 -4.10 -2.01
C VAL A 54 14.10 -4.32 -3.05
N ARG A 55 14.91 -3.31 -3.35
CA ARG A 55 16.08 -3.44 -4.23
C ARG A 55 17.11 -4.40 -3.65
N GLY A 56 17.34 -4.34 -2.34
CA GLY A 56 18.20 -5.31 -1.63
C GLY A 56 17.69 -6.74 -1.75
N VAL A 57 16.40 -6.96 -1.57
CA VAL A 57 15.77 -8.30 -1.76
C VAL A 57 15.96 -8.80 -3.20
N ARG A 58 15.76 -7.92 -4.19
CA ARG A 58 16.01 -8.29 -5.59
C ARG A 58 17.44 -8.78 -5.80
N ASN A 59 18.42 -8.05 -5.29
CA ASN A 59 19.83 -8.44 -5.41
C ASN A 59 20.11 -9.79 -4.71
N MET A 60 19.51 -10.03 -3.53
CA MET A 60 19.63 -11.32 -2.85
C MET A 60 19.11 -12.49 -3.68
N VAL A 61 18.01 -12.27 -4.42
CA VAL A 61 17.46 -13.27 -5.35
C VAL A 61 18.39 -13.48 -6.56
N GLU A 62 18.95 -12.41 -7.11
CA GLU A 62 19.90 -12.47 -8.23
C GLU A 62 21.20 -13.19 -7.85
N GLU A 63 21.63 -13.06 -6.59
CA GLU A 63 22.84 -13.69 -6.02
C GLU A 63 22.60 -15.11 -5.47
N ASP A 64 21.41 -15.68 -5.66
CA ASP A 64 21.02 -16.99 -5.13
C ASP A 64 21.28 -17.14 -3.61
N ARG A 65 21.01 -16.08 -2.84
CA ARG A 65 21.17 -16.07 -1.37
C ARG A 65 20.24 -17.09 -0.71
N TYR A 66 20.54 -17.45 0.53
CA TYR A 66 19.76 -18.41 1.29
C TYR A 66 18.30 -17.96 1.43
N CYS A 67 17.36 -18.85 1.09
CA CYS A 67 15.93 -18.51 0.99
C CYS A 67 15.36 -17.94 2.28
N ILE A 68 15.80 -18.44 3.44
CA ILE A 68 15.30 -17.93 4.74
C ILE A 68 15.73 -16.49 4.99
N ASP A 69 16.93 -16.11 4.55
CA ASP A 69 17.40 -14.72 4.66
C ASP A 69 16.55 -13.81 3.77
N ILE A 70 16.24 -14.26 2.53
CA ILE A 70 15.37 -13.54 1.60
C ILE A 70 13.98 -13.34 2.22
N LEU A 71 13.37 -14.40 2.77
CA LEU A 71 12.07 -14.33 3.43
C LEU A 71 12.07 -13.38 4.64
N THR A 72 13.15 -13.38 5.41
CA THR A 72 13.33 -12.46 6.55
C THR A 72 13.34 -11.00 6.08
N GLN A 73 14.04 -10.69 5.00
CA GLN A 73 14.08 -9.33 4.43
C GLN A 73 12.73 -8.92 3.82
N ILE A 74 12.01 -9.84 3.18
CA ILE A 74 10.66 -9.58 2.67
C ILE A 74 9.72 -9.24 3.83
N ASN A 75 9.77 -9.99 4.94
CA ASN A 75 8.94 -9.70 6.11
C ASN A 75 9.28 -8.34 6.74
N ALA A 76 10.55 -7.96 6.76
CA ALA A 76 10.97 -6.63 7.22
C ALA A 76 10.40 -5.51 6.34
N ALA A 77 10.43 -5.66 5.01
CA ALA A 77 9.85 -4.71 4.08
C ALA A 77 8.32 -4.60 4.23
N ARG A 78 7.63 -5.73 4.43
CA ARG A 78 6.19 -5.75 4.72
C ARG A 78 5.86 -4.97 6.00
N ALA A 79 6.55 -5.25 7.09
CA ALA A 79 6.35 -4.54 8.36
C ALA A 79 6.60 -3.03 8.23
N ALA A 80 7.53 -2.61 7.39
CA ALA A 80 7.78 -1.21 7.10
C ALA A 80 6.63 -0.57 6.29
N LEU A 81 6.06 -1.28 5.31
CA LEU A 81 4.87 -0.86 4.56
C LEU A 81 3.64 -0.74 5.46
N ASP A 82 3.41 -1.68 6.38
CA ASP A 82 2.32 -1.62 7.37
C ASP A 82 2.37 -0.32 8.19
N LYS A 83 3.57 0.16 8.52
CA LYS A 83 3.73 1.44 9.23
C LYS A 83 3.34 2.65 8.38
N VAL A 84 3.64 2.62 7.09
CA VAL A 84 3.19 3.68 6.15
C VAL A 84 1.67 3.65 6.03
N GLU A 85 1.08 2.47 5.87
CA GLU A 85 -0.37 2.29 5.79
C GLU A 85 -1.08 2.83 7.03
N GLN A 86 -0.60 2.50 8.24
CA GLN A 86 -1.14 3.01 9.50
C GLN A 86 -1.07 4.54 9.58
N GLU A 87 0.01 5.15 9.10
CA GLU A 87 0.17 6.61 9.12
C GLU A 87 -0.79 7.29 8.14
N VAL A 88 -0.96 6.74 6.95
CA VAL A 88 -1.94 7.21 5.95
C VAL A 88 -3.37 7.05 6.44
N LEU A 89 -3.71 5.90 7.03
CA LEU A 89 -5.04 5.66 7.60
C LEU A 89 -5.35 6.62 8.74
N ARG A 90 -4.40 6.86 9.64
CA ARG A 90 -4.56 7.83 10.74
C ARG A 90 -4.85 9.23 10.21
N GLU A 91 -4.10 9.69 9.21
CA GLU A 91 -4.33 10.98 8.57
C GLU A 91 -5.73 11.07 7.93
N HIS A 92 -6.15 9.99 7.26
CA HIS A 92 -7.49 9.91 6.68
C HIS A 92 -8.58 10.03 7.75
N LEU A 93 -8.42 9.34 8.88
CA LEU A 93 -9.37 9.43 10.00
C LEU A 93 -9.42 10.83 10.60
N GLN A 94 -8.27 11.46 10.81
CA GLN A 94 -8.19 12.79 11.43
C GLN A 94 -8.69 13.90 10.51
N SER A 95 -8.49 13.80 9.21
CA SER A 95 -8.88 14.85 8.26
C SER A 95 -10.25 14.59 7.63
N CYS A 96 -10.38 13.50 6.88
CA CYS A 96 -11.55 13.26 6.04
C CYS A 96 -12.78 12.81 6.84
N VAL A 97 -12.58 11.88 7.78
CA VAL A 97 -13.68 11.32 8.56
C VAL A 97 -14.19 12.37 9.54
N THR A 98 -13.28 13.03 10.26
CA THR A 98 -13.66 14.11 11.19
C THR A 98 -14.41 15.23 10.48
N HIS A 99 -13.94 15.66 9.29
CA HIS A 99 -14.63 16.68 8.50
C HIS A 99 -16.03 16.24 8.08
N ALA A 100 -16.19 15.00 7.61
CA ALA A 100 -17.49 14.46 7.21
C ALA A 100 -18.46 14.37 8.40
N PHE A 101 -17.98 14.07 9.60
CA PHE A 101 -18.81 14.02 10.81
C PHE A 101 -19.23 15.39 11.33
N HIS A 102 -18.37 16.40 11.20
CA HIS A 102 -18.70 17.76 11.66
C HIS A 102 -19.54 18.54 10.65
N ASN A 103 -19.21 18.46 9.37
CA ASN A 103 -19.77 19.33 8.33
C ASN A 103 -20.53 18.58 7.22
N GLY A 104 -20.42 17.24 7.18
CA GLY A 104 -20.98 16.43 6.11
C GLY A 104 -22.44 16.03 6.32
N SER A 105 -23.13 15.74 5.23
CA SER A 105 -24.46 15.14 5.21
C SER A 105 -24.45 13.70 5.74
N LEU A 106 -25.62 13.18 6.09
CA LEU A 106 -25.77 11.76 6.49
C LEU A 106 -25.26 10.80 5.44
N LYS A 107 -25.42 11.14 4.15
CA LYS A 107 -24.92 10.34 3.03
C LYS A 107 -23.40 10.29 3.01
N GLU A 108 -22.73 11.41 3.21
CA GLU A 108 -21.26 11.50 3.26
C GLU A 108 -20.69 10.75 4.46
N ARG A 109 -21.32 10.85 5.63
CA ARG A 109 -20.93 10.09 6.84
C ARG A 109 -21.01 8.59 6.59
N LYS A 110 -22.12 8.10 6.04
CA LYS A 110 -22.30 6.68 5.71
C LYS A 110 -21.25 6.22 4.71
N GLN A 111 -20.99 7.00 3.66
CA GLN A 111 -19.98 6.68 2.66
C GLN A 111 -18.58 6.54 3.28
N LYS A 112 -18.19 7.41 4.21
CA LYS A 112 -16.89 7.34 4.89
C LYS A 112 -16.78 6.11 5.81
N ILE A 113 -17.87 5.73 6.45
CA ILE A 113 -17.92 4.50 7.25
C ILE A 113 -17.76 3.27 6.34
N ASP A 114 -18.47 3.22 5.23
CA ASP A 114 -18.38 2.10 4.28
C ASP A 114 -16.96 1.97 3.67
N GLU A 115 -16.30 3.09 3.41
CA GLU A 115 -14.88 3.11 2.97
C GLU A 115 -13.95 2.51 4.02
N LEU A 116 -14.13 2.87 5.30
CA LEU A 116 -13.33 2.32 6.40
C LEU A 116 -13.54 0.82 6.58
N ILE A 117 -14.80 0.36 6.51
CA ILE A 117 -15.11 -1.07 6.61
C ILE A 117 -14.38 -1.85 5.51
N LYS A 118 -14.40 -1.36 4.26
CA LYS A 118 -13.68 -2.00 3.14
C LYS A 118 -12.18 -2.09 3.37
N VAL A 119 -11.56 -1.03 3.91
CA VAL A 119 -10.14 -1.03 4.23
C VAL A 119 -9.83 -2.07 5.31
N LEU A 120 -10.60 -2.10 6.39
CA LEU A 120 -10.42 -3.05 7.49
C LEU A 120 -10.62 -4.50 7.05
N ASP A 121 -11.57 -4.77 6.17
CA ASP A 121 -11.80 -6.11 5.62
C ASP A 121 -10.64 -6.56 4.72
N SER A 122 -10.01 -5.63 3.99
CA SER A 122 -8.84 -5.94 3.15
C SER A 122 -7.60 -6.30 3.97
N GLN A 123 -7.44 -5.76 5.17
CA GLN A 123 -6.31 -6.03 6.06
C GLN A 123 -6.37 -7.42 6.73
N ARG A 124 -7.53 -8.04 6.78
CA ARG A 124 -7.72 -9.38 7.37
C ARG A 124 -7.20 -10.54 6.50
N ARG A 125 -6.87 -10.27 5.25
CA ARG A 125 -6.33 -11.28 4.32
C ARG A 125 -4.81 -11.28 4.31
#